data_09f0f6e61ee536ab36b725aec2fec2c5
#
_entry.id   09f0f6e61ee536ab36b725aec2fec2c5
#
_cell.length_a   1.000
_cell.length_b   1.000
_cell.length_c   1.000
_cell.angle_alpha   90.00
_cell.angle_beta   90.00
_cell.angle_gamma   90.00
#
_symmetry.space_group_name_H-M   'P 1'
#
loop_
_entity.id
_entity.type
_entity.pdbx_description
1 polymer ?
#
loop_
_entity_poly.entity_id
_entity_poly.type
_entity_poly.pdbx_seq_one_letter_code
_entity_poly.pdbx_strand_id
1 'polypeptide(L)'
;MKKLLTHCAVWLLLGVSAGCQKSVVTPLDSPAGANSSTPNFTVDHLGRTILSWQRKEQQDTVLEYSVLSAGVWSEPIEVARGEDWFVNWADFPAVQAVSESFWGAHYLQRTPGGKYAYDIHLRLSNDGGRSWYDAGRPHSDGTLTEHGFVSLYSHDDRLGIVWLDGRAVAESAGGGGDHAHHGAMTLRSAYVDAQGQLSSEQQ
;
A
#
# COMPACT_ATOMS: atom_id res chain seq x y z
N MET A 1 60.73 9.45 61.21
CA MET A 1 60.85 8.67 59.97
C MET A 1 59.43 8.22 59.55
N LYS A 2 58.78 8.91 58.64
CA LYS A 2 57.43 8.60 58.18
C LYS A 2 57.52 7.87 56.82
N LYS A 3 57.03 6.62 56.81
CA LYS A 3 56.92 5.82 55.55
C LYS A 3 55.72 6.23 54.78
N LEU A 4 55.94 6.69 53.56
CA LEU A 4 54.90 7.01 52.58
C LEU A 4 54.53 5.72 51.85
N LEU A 5 53.27 5.26 52.00
CA LEU A 5 52.73 4.12 51.24
C LEU A 5 52.09 4.67 49.94
N THR A 6 52.69 4.33 48.83
CA THR A 6 52.20 4.67 47.49
C THR A 6 51.19 3.61 47.05
N HIS A 7 49.91 3.97 46.91
CA HIS A 7 48.88 3.08 46.36
C HIS A 7 48.88 3.23 44.84
N CYS A 8 49.27 2.16 44.14
CA CYS A 8 49.11 2.04 42.69
C CYS A 8 47.70 1.56 42.38
N ALA A 9 46.87 2.42 41.90
CA ALA A 9 45.52 2.04 41.37
C ALA A 9 45.67 1.50 39.92
N VAL A 10 45.45 0.20 39.76
CA VAL A 10 45.40 -0.43 38.43
C VAL A 10 43.98 -0.22 37.87
N TRP A 11 43.85 0.60 36.83
CA TRP A 11 42.61 0.73 36.05
C TRP A 11 42.55 -0.41 35.06
N LEU A 12 41.62 -1.34 35.27
CA LEU A 12 41.27 -2.37 34.30
C LEU A 12 40.32 -1.76 33.25
N LEU A 13 40.83 -1.44 32.07
CA LEU A 13 40.03 -1.06 30.90
C LEU A 13 39.34 -2.33 30.35
N LEU A 14 38.09 -2.50 30.70
CA LEU A 14 37.19 -3.48 30.02
C LEU A 14 36.87 -2.95 28.65
N GLY A 15 37.59 -3.40 27.63
CA GLY A 15 37.28 -3.18 26.24
C GLY A 15 35.98 -3.91 25.87
N VAL A 16 34.88 -3.16 25.74
CA VAL A 16 33.65 -3.67 25.13
C VAL A 16 33.90 -3.77 23.64
N SER A 17 34.27 -4.95 23.16
CA SER A 17 34.25 -5.26 21.73
C SER A 17 32.79 -5.32 21.27
N ALA A 18 32.29 -4.24 20.68
CA ALA A 18 31.04 -4.25 19.89
C ALA A 18 31.29 -5.11 18.63
N GLY A 19 31.11 -6.42 18.76
CA GLY A 19 31.10 -7.29 17.59
C GLY A 19 29.92 -6.93 16.72
N CYS A 20 30.18 -6.59 15.45
CA CYS A 20 29.14 -6.55 14.43
C CYS A 20 28.48 -7.93 14.36
N GLN A 21 27.34 -8.10 15.00
CA GLN A 21 26.51 -9.29 14.77
C GLN A 21 26.04 -9.25 13.31
N LYS A 22 26.49 -10.20 12.53
CA LYS A 22 25.89 -10.44 11.20
C LYS A 22 24.42 -10.78 11.43
N SER A 23 23.52 -9.95 10.93
CA SER A 23 22.09 -10.28 10.90
C SER A 23 21.92 -11.55 10.08
N VAL A 24 21.40 -12.60 10.69
CA VAL A 24 21.04 -13.83 10.00
C VAL A 24 19.69 -13.59 9.35
N VAL A 25 19.66 -13.58 8.01
CA VAL A 25 18.41 -13.53 7.25
C VAL A 25 17.83 -14.94 7.25
N THR A 26 16.64 -15.08 7.83
CA THR A 26 15.88 -16.33 7.81
C THR A 26 14.81 -16.23 6.74
N PRO A 27 14.82 -17.08 5.69
CA PRO A 27 13.76 -17.11 4.70
C PRO A 27 12.43 -17.50 5.35
N LEU A 28 11.35 -16.88 4.87
CA LEU A 28 9.97 -17.28 5.17
C LEU A 28 9.32 -17.72 3.86
N ASP A 29 8.51 -18.77 3.95
CA ASP A 29 7.69 -19.18 2.81
C ASP A 29 6.67 -18.07 2.49
N SER A 30 6.47 -17.81 1.21
CA SER A 30 5.48 -16.82 0.76
C SER A 30 4.06 -17.35 0.96
N PRO A 31 3.11 -16.55 1.48
CA PRO A 31 1.70 -16.92 1.53
C PRO A 31 1.03 -16.82 0.15
N ALA A 32 1.64 -16.07 -0.77
CA ALA A 32 1.13 -15.88 -2.12
C ALA A 32 1.33 -17.15 -2.96
N GLY A 33 0.25 -17.65 -3.55
CA GLY A 33 0.26 -18.83 -4.42
C GLY A 33 0.87 -18.57 -5.80
N ALA A 34 0.77 -19.55 -6.67
CA ALA A 34 1.20 -19.41 -8.07
C ALA A 34 0.39 -18.34 -8.80
N ASN A 35 0.98 -17.74 -9.85
CA ASN A 35 0.40 -16.66 -10.65
C ASN A 35 0.15 -15.35 -9.88
N SER A 36 0.84 -15.16 -8.75
CA SER A 36 0.80 -13.94 -7.96
C SER A 36 1.80 -12.91 -8.46
N SER A 37 1.44 -11.62 -8.33
CA SER A 37 2.22 -10.46 -8.78
C SER A 37 1.93 -9.24 -7.91
N THR A 38 2.63 -8.14 -8.16
CA THR A 38 2.37 -6.82 -7.55
C THR A 38 2.30 -6.85 -6.01
N PRO A 39 3.33 -7.39 -5.31
CA PRO A 39 3.32 -7.46 -3.85
C PRO A 39 3.47 -6.07 -3.22
N ASN A 40 2.71 -5.81 -2.17
CA ASN A 40 2.83 -4.59 -1.37
C ASN A 40 2.85 -4.92 0.12
N PHE A 41 3.66 -4.18 0.89
CA PHE A 41 3.75 -4.33 2.33
C PHE A 41 3.21 -3.11 3.04
N THR A 42 2.34 -3.37 4.02
CA THR A 42 1.88 -2.38 5.00
C THR A 42 1.98 -2.95 6.41
N VAL A 43 1.55 -2.20 7.41
CA VAL A 43 1.49 -2.67 8.79
C VAL A 43 0.12 -2.37 9.39
N ASP A 44 -0.33 -3.22 10.29
CA ASP A 44 -1.55 -2.97 11.05
C ASP A 44 -1.28 -2.15 12.33
N HIS A 45 -2.34 -1.88 13.09
CA HIS A 45 -2.30 -1.12 14.34
C HIS A 45 -1.47 -1.79 15.47
N LEU A 46 -1.15 -3.08 15.33
CA LEU A 46 -0.27 -3.82 16.24
C LEU A 46 1.18 -3.91 15.72
N GLY A 47 1.48 -3.27 14.59
CA GLY A 47 2.79 -3.35 13.92
C GLY A 47 3.05 -4.68 13.22
N ARG A 48 2.01 -5.51 12.99
CA ARG A 48 2.16 -6.76 12.22
C ARG A 48 2.23 -6.44 10.74
N THR A 49 3.08 -7.13 10.02
CA THR A 49 3.23 -6.96 8.57
C THR A 49 2.00 -7.52 7.84
N ILE A 50 1.44 -6.72 6.96
CA ILE A 50 0.44 -7.14 5.97
C ILE A 50 1.16 -7.24 4.62
N LEU A 51 1.05 -8.38 3.95
CA LEU A 51 1.45 -8.56 2.56
C LEU A 51 0.18 -8.68 1.73
N SER A 52 -0.01 -7.79 0.76
CA SER A 52 -1.06 -7.89 -0.26
C SER A 52 -0.46 -8.19 -1.63
N TRP A 53 -1.22 -8.84 -2.50
CA TRP A 53 -0.81 -9.18 -3.86
C TRP A 53 -2.03 -9.38 -4.76
N GLN A 54 -1.81 -9.33 -6.07
CA GLN A 54 -2.79 -9.77 -7.05
C GLN A 54 -2.45 -11.17 -7.53
N ARG A 55 -3.47 -12.02 -7.71
CA ARG A 55 -3.33 -13.35 -8.28
C ARG A 55 -4.26 -13.52 -9.48
N LYS A 56 -3.72 -14.04 -10.60
CA LYS A 56 -4.53 -14.35 -11.77
C LYS A 56 -5.19 -15.71 -11.60
N GLU A 57 -6.50 -15.75 -11.75
CA GLU A 57 -7.32 -16.95 -11.67
C GLU A 57 -8.30 -17.00 -12.84
N GLN A 58 -8.02 -17.81 -13.84
CA GLN A 58 -8.79 -17.86 -15.09
C GLN A 58 -8.89 -16.47 -15.75
N GLN A 59 -10.10 -15.90 -15.84
CA GLN A 59 -10.33 -14.56 -16.37
C GLN A 59 -10.20 -13.46 -15.29
N ASP A 60 -10.41 -13.85 -14.03
CA ASP A 60 -10.37 -12.90 -12.91
C ASP A 60 -8.95 -12.52 -12.48
N THR A 61 -8.83 -11.34 -11.93
CA THR A 61 -7.76 -10.92 -11.05
C THR A 61 -8.33 -10.85 -9.63
N VAL A 62 -7.61 -11.41 -8.67
CA VAL A 62 -8.01 -11.46 -7.26
C VAL A 62 -7.00 -10.67 -6.46
N LEU A 63 -7.46 -9.71 -5.65
CA LEU A 63 -6.65 -9.04 -4.64
C LEU A 63 -6.78 -9.83 -3.33
N GLU A 64 -5.64 -10.27 -2.83
CA GLU A 64 -5.53 -11.05 -1.59
C GLU A 64 -4.52 -10.43 -0.65
N TYR A 65 -4.62 -10.75 0.63
CA TYR A 65 -3.60 -10.40 1.61
C TYR A 65 -3.45 -11.49 2.69
N SER A 66 -2.30 -11.45 3.38
CA SER A 66 -2.00 -12.23 4.59
C SER A 66 -1.35 -11.32 5.64
N VAL A 67 -1.49 -11.69 6.91
CA VAL A 67 -0.87 -11.00 8.03
C VAL A 67 0.18 -11.88 8.66
N LEU A 68 1.40 -11.36 8.83
CA LEU A 68 2.49 -12.04 9.52
C LEU A 68 2.37 -11.80 11.03
N SER A 69 2.18 -12.87 11.78
CA SER A 69 2.10 -12.83 13.24
C SER A 69 2.98 -13.92 13.85
N ALA A 70 3.84 -13.57 14.78
CA ALA A 70 4.77 -14.49 15.44
C ALA A 70 5.58 -15.37 14.45
N GLY A 71 5.97 -14.82 13.30
CA GLY A 71 6.74 -15.53 12.27
C GLY A 71 5.93 -16.45 11.35
N VAL A 72 4.61 -16.42 11.43
CA VAL A 72 3.71 -17.24 10.61
C VAL A 72 2.72 -16.35 9.87
N TRP A 73 2.56 -16.60 8.57
CA TRP A 73 1.54 -15.96 7.76
C TRP A 73 0.17 -16.56 8.05
N SER A 74 -0.86 -15.71 8.08
CA SER A 74 -2.25 -16.17 8.03
C SER A 74 -2.56 -16.84 6.69
N GLU A 75 -3.66 -17.61 6.62
CA GLU A 75 -4.22 -17.98 5.32
C GLU A 75 -4.56 -16.71 4.52
N PRO A 76 -4.43 -16.75 3.17
CA PRO A 76 -4.83 -15.66 2.31
C PRO A 76 -6.30 -15.30 2.47
N ILE A 77 -6.58 -14.00 2.52
CA ILE A 77 -7.95 -13.45 2.59
C ILE A 77 -8.20 -12.66 1.31
N GLU A 78 -9.29 -12.97 0.63
CA GLU A 78 -9.73 -12.26 -0.56
C GLU A 78 -10.35 -10.89 -0.18
N VAL A 79 -9.91 -9.84 -0.85
CA VAL A 79 -10.42 -8.47 -0.71
C VAL A 79 -11.43 -8.15 -1.80
N ALA A 80 -11.07 -8.50 -3.03
CA ALA A 80 -11.87 -8.26 -4.22
C ALA A 80 -11.45 -9.21 -5.34
N ARG A 81 -12.38 -9.45 -6.27
CA ARG A 81 -12.09 -10.12 -7.54
C ARG A 81 -12.85 -9.48 -8.68
N GLY A 82 -12.37 -9.62 -9.88
CA GLY A 82 -13.05 -9.16 -11.08
C GLY A 82 -12.21 -9.30 -12.33
N GLU A 83 -12.91 -9.11 -13.44
CA GLU A 83 -12.31 -9.02 -14.77
C GLU A 83 -11.88 -7.58 -15.07
N ASP A 84 -11.13 -7.38 -16.15
CA ASP A 84 -10.74 -6.07 -16.70
C ASP A 84 -9.96 -5.15 -15.73
N TRP A 85 -9.27 -5.73 -14.75
CA TRP A 85 -8.39 -4.92 -13.92
C TRP A 85 -7.16 -4.45 -14.69
N PHE A 86 -6.72 -3.22 -14.35
CA PHE A 86 -5.47 -2.69 -14.85
C PHE A 86 -4.33 -3.17 -13.95
N VAL A 87 -3.63 -4.22 -14.38
CA VAL A 87 -2.48 -4.79 -13.68
C VAL A 87 -1.21 -4.41 -14.40
N ASN A 88 -0.30 -3.74 -13.74
CA ASN A 88 1.00 -3.41 -14.28
C ASN A 88 2.12 -3.58 -13.24
N TRP A 89 3.35 -3.49 -13.68
CA TRP A 89 4.53 -3.75 -12.86
C TRP A 89 4.93 -2.61 -11.92
N ALA A 90 4.30 -1.45 -12.02
CA ALA A 90 4.69 -0.23 -11.30
C ALA A 90 3.60 0.35 -10.39
N ASP A 91 2.35 -0.11 -10.52
CA ASP A 91 1.19 0.42 -9.78
C ASP A 91 0.55 -0.71 -8.99
N PHE A 92 0.92 -0.83 -7.74
CA PHE A 92 0.61 -1.96 -6.88
C PHE A 92 -0.60 -1.68 -6.00
N PRO A 93 -1.58 -2.59 -5.95
CA PRO A 93 -2.68 -2.46 -5.00
C PRO A 93 -2.16 -2.55 -3.57
N ALA A 94 -2.86 -1.92 -2.64
CA ALA A 94 -2.50 -1.96 -1.23
C ALA A 94 -3.69 -2.33 -0.36
N VAL A 95 -3.40 -2.96 0.77
CA VAL A 95 -4.31 -3.15 1.91
C VAL A 95 -3.73 -2.40 3.10
N GLN A 96 -4.47 -1.46 3.67
CA GLN A 96 -4.05 -0.62 4.79
C GLN A 96 -5.01 -0.76 5.96
N ALA A 97 -4.49 -1.15 7.11
CA ALA A 97 -5.23 -1.08 8.37
C ALA A 97 -5.17 0.34 8.92
N VAL A 98 -6.31 0.94 9.20
CA VAL A 98 -6.44 2.26 9.87
C VAL A 98 -6.56 2.07 11.38
N SER A 99 -7.38 1.11 11.79
CA SER A 99 -7.58 0.73 13.20
C SER A 99 -7.73 -0.78 13.34
N GLU A 100 -8.09 -1.26 14.52
CA GLU A 100 -8.40 -2.68 14.74
C GLU A 100 -9.51 -3.18 13.80
N SER A 101 -10.56 -2.39 13.61
CA SER A 101 -11.73 -2.77 12.83
C SER A 101 -11.77 -2.15 11.44
N PHE A 102 -11.33 -0.91 11.27
CA PHE A 102 -11.44 -0.19 10.00
C PHE A 102 -10.20 -0.39 9.14
N TRP A 103 -10.38 -0.97 7.96
CA TRP A 103 -9.35 -1.22 6.96
C TRP A 103 -9.81 -0.73 5.59
N GLY A 104 -8.85 -0.37 4.75
CA GLY A 104 -9.10 0.00 3.35
C GLY A 104 -8.16 -0.70 2.39
N ALA A 105 -8.62 -0.86 1.16
CA ALA A 105 -7.83 -1.40 0.07
C ALA A 105 -8.20 -0.72 -1.24
N HIS A 106 -7.33 -0.82 -2.23
CA HIS A 106 -7.64 -0.36 -3.58
C HIS A 106 -7.15 -1.35 -4.63
N TYR A 107 -7.77 -1.28 -5.79
CA TYR A 107 -7.31 -1.87 -7.04
C TYR A 107 -7.65 -0.91 -8.20
N LEU A 108 -7.07 -1.17 -9.35
CA LEU A 108 -7.31 -0.37 -10.55
C LEU A 108 -8.16 -1.17 -11.54
N GLN A 109 -9.18 -0.54 -12.08
CA GLN A 109 -10.04 -1.14 -13.09
C GLN A 109 -9.99 -0.34 -14.38
N ARG A 110 -9.88 -1.04 -15.53
CA ARG A 110 -9.90 -0.40 -16.84
C ARG A 110 -11.24 0.29 -17.07
N THR A 111 -11.19 1.49 -17.61
CA THR A 111 -12.37 2.23 -18.07
C THR A 111 -12.52 2.05 -19.57
N PRO A 112 -13.66 1.55 -20.06
CA PRO A 112 -13.90 1.40 -21.49
C PRO A 112 -13.77 2.72 -22.24
N GLY A 113 -13.18 2.68 -23.44
CA GLY A 113 -13.05 3.83 -24.32
C GLY A 113 -11.67 4.49 -24.35
N GLY A 114 -10.75 4.12 -23.45
CA GLY A 114 -9.37 4.63 -23.46
C GLY A 114 -8.34 3.51 -23.32
N LYS A 115 -7.22 3.60 -24.05
CA LYS A 115 -6.13 2.61 -23.99
C LYS A 115 -5.49 2.54 -22.60
N TYR A 116 -5.31 3.70 -21.97
CA TYR A 116 -4.71 3.87 -20.64
C TYR A 116 -5.70 4.57 -19.68
N ALA A 117 -7.01 4.39 -19.91
CA ALA A 117 -8.03 4.86 -18.98
C ALA A 117 -8.30 3.78 -17.94
N TYR A 118 -8.10 4.11 -16.69
CA TYR A 118 -8.41 3.26 -15.54
C TYR A 118 -8.71 4.10 -14.32
N ASP A 119 -9.58 3.56 -13.47
CA ASP A 119 -10.07 4.21 -12.27
C ASP A 119 -9.61 3.46 -11.02
N ILE A 120 -9.45 4.21 -9.94
CA ILE A 120 -9.20 3.66 -8.61
C ILE A 120 -10.53 3.18 -8.03
N HIS A 121 -10.58 1.93 -7.59
CA HIS A 121 -11.69 1.35 -6.85
C HIS A 121 -11.28 1.08 -5.41
N LEU A 122 -12.10 1.54 -4.47
CA LEU A 122 -11.87 1.36 -3.03
C LEU A 122 -12.71 0.23 -2.48
N ARG A 123 -12.09 -0.55 -1.60
CA ARG A 123 -12.75 -1.56 -0.78
C ARG A 123 -12.55 -1.18 0.67
N LEU A 124 -13.60 -1.23 1.48
CA LEU A 124 -13.53 -0.96 2.92
C LEU A 124 -14.01 -2.16 3.71
N SER A 125 -13.46 -2.30 4.90
CA SER A 125 -13.83 -3.30 5.89
C SER A 125 -14.01 -2.62 7.25
N ASN A 126 -15.05 -3.02 7.98
CA ASN A 126 -15.32 -2.55 9.35
C ASN A 126 -15.22 -3.68 10.39
N ASP A 127 -14.61 -4.80 10.00
CA ASP A 127 -14.47 -5.99 10.85
C ASP A 127 -13.02 -6.53 10.91
N GLY A 128 -12.04 -5.65 10.65
CA GLY A 128 -10.62 -6.00 10.68
C GLY A 128 -10.16 -6.82 9.48
N GLY A 129 -10.74 -6.53 8.30
CA GLY A 129 -10.37 -7.14 7.03
C GLY A 129 -11.05 -8.47 6.74
N ARG A 130 -11.97 -8.96 7.57
CA ARG A 130 -12.65 -10.25 7.37
C ARG A 130 -13.67 -10.22 6.24
N SER A 131 -14.37 -9.09 6.11
CA SER A 131 -15.30 -8.85 5.00
C SER A 131 -15.08 -7.47 4.39
N TRP A 132 -15.38 -7.35 3.09
CA TRP A 132 -15.09 -6.16 2.31
C TRP A 132 -16.31 -5.74 1.49
N TYR A 133 -16.57 -4.43 1.45
CA TYR A 133 -17.61 -3.84 0.62
C TYR A 133 -17.04 -2.81 -0.34
N ASP A 134 -17.76 -2.55 -1.43
CA ASP A 134 -17.39 -1.55 -2.41
C ASP A 134 -17.67 -0.15 -1.85
N ALA A 135 -16.66 0.71 -1.85
CA ALA A 135 -16.77 2.10 -1.43
C ALA A 135 -16.68 3.09 -2.61
N GLY A 136 -16.71 2.58 -3.84
CA GLY A 136 -16.66 3.40 -5.03
C GLY A 136 -15.26 3.91 -5.36
N ARG A 137 -15.19 5.11 -5.93
CA ARG A 137 -13.97 5.75 -6.41
C ARG A 137 -13.66 7.01 -5.60
N PRO A 138 -12.38 7.34 -5.34
CA PRO A 138 -12.02 8.57 -4.64
C PRO A 138 -12.13 9.84 -5.51
N HIS A 139 -12.34 9.66 -6.80
CA HIS A 139 -12.48 10.73 -7.81
C HIS A 139 -13.79 10.60 -8.60
N SER A 140 -14.27 11.69 -9.17
CA SER A 140 -15.55 11.76 -9.88
C SER A 140 -15.53 12.70 -11.10
N ASP A 141 -14.35 12.96 -11.68
CA ASP A 141 -14.18 13.87 -12.81
C ASP A 141 -14.71 13.32 -14.13
N GLY A 142 -14.85 12.01 -14.27
CA GLY A 142 -15.39 11.33 -15.44
C GLY A 142 -14.48 11.38 -16.68
N THR A 143 -13.21 11.74 -16.53
CA THR A 143 -12.27 11.77 -17.65
C THR A 143 -11.76 10.35 -17.98
N LEU A 144 -11.56 10.08 -19.30
CA LEU A 144 -10.99 8.82 -19.78
C LEU A 144 -9.47 8.91 -19.76
N THR A 145 -8.89 8.86 -18.57
CA THR A 145 -7.45 9.00 -18.34
C THR A 145 -6.95 8.08 -17.24
N GLU A 146 -5.69 8.20 -16.89
CA GLU A 146 -5.03 7.43 -15.84
C GLU A 146 -5.34 8.02 -14.45
N HIS A 147 -5.86 7.18 -13.54
CA HIS A 147 -6.00 7.48 -12.12
C HIS A 147 -5.31 6.36 -11.34
N GLY A 148 -4.05 6.56 -10.94
CA GLY A 148 -3.27 5.47 -10.33
C GLY A 148 -2.08 5.93 -9.51
N PHE A 149 -1.09 5.04 -9.36
CA PHE A 149 0.05 5.22 -8.47
C PHE A 149 -0.40 5.58 -7.04
N VAL A 150 -1.34 4.79 -6.55
CA VAL A 150 -2.05 5.05 -5.31
C VAL A 150 -1.18 4.70 -4.11
N SER A 151 -1.16 5.60 -3.13
CA SER A 151 -0.66 5.32 -1.78
C SER A 151 -1.78 5.43 -0.78
N LEU A 152 -1.93 4.40 0.06
CA LEU A 152 -2.85 4.39 1.19
C LEU A 152 -2.06 4.59 2.49
N TYR A 153 -2.65 5.34 3.43
CA TYR A 153 -2.06 5.55 4.76
C TYR A 153 -3.16 5.78 5.80
N SER A 154 -2.85 5.51 7.06
CA SER A 154 -3.74 5.85 8.17
C SER A 154 -3.50 7.28 8.63
N HIS A 155 -4.56 8.03 8.87
CA HIS A 155 -4.52 9.38 9.42
C HIS A 155 -5.65 9.56 10.42
N ASP A 156 -5.31 9.57 11.69
CA ASP A 156 -6.26 9.48 12.80
C ASP A 156 -7.15 8.25 12.65
N ASP A 157 -8.46 8.43 12.52
CA ASP A 157 -9.47 7.39 12.32
C ASP A 157 -9.91 7.23 10.85
N ARG A 158 -9.19 7.84 9.89
CA ARG A 158 -9.51 7.85 8.46
C ARG A 158 -8.43 7.16 7.64
N LEU A 159 -8.84 6.61 6.50
CA LEU A 159 -7.96 6.17 5.43
C LEU A 159 -7.61 7.37 4.55
N GLY A 160 -6.34 7.73 4.48
CA GLY A 160 -5.82 8.70 3.53
C GLY A 160 -5.46 8.01 2.21
N ILE A 161 -5.76 8.70 1.11
CA ILE A 161 -5.55 8.22 -0.25
C ILE A 161 -4.85 9.34 -1.01
N VAL A 162 -3.72 9.02 -1.65
CA VAL A 162 -2.98 9.91 -2.55
C VAL A 162 -2.79 9.20 -3.87
N TRP A 163 -3.00 9.90 -4.99
CA TRP A 163 -2.84 9.31 -6.33
C TRP A 163 -2.30 10.31 -7.35
N LEU A 164 -1.78 9.79 -8.45
CA LEU A 164 -1.52 10.57 -9.66
C LEU A 164 -2.75 10.57 -10.55
N ASP A 165 -3.12 11.75 -11.03
CA ASP A 165 -4.34 12.04 -11.74
C ASP A 165 -4.04 12.67 -13.10
N GLY A 166 -4.51 12.04 -14.16
CA GLY A 166 -4.25 12.42 -15.53
C GLY A 166 -5.27 13.40 -16.14
N ARG A 167 -6.27 13.88 -15.40
CA ARG A 167 -7.34 14.73 -15.95
C ARG A 167 -6.81 16.00 -16.63
N ALA A 168 -5.76 16.62 -16.09
CA ALA A 168 -5.12 17.79 -16.71
C ALA A 168 -4.41 17.46 -18.04
N VAL A 169 -3.97 16.21 -18.20
CA VAL A 169 -3.42 15.70 -19.47
C VAL A 169 -4.55 15.56 -20.49
N ALA A 170 -5.69 15.01 -20.11
CA ALA A 170 -6.86 14.83 -20.95
C ALA A 170 -7.44 16.18 -21.43
N GLU A 171 -7.52 17.17 -20.54
CA GLU A 171 -7.96 18.52 -20.86
C GLU A 171 -7.05 19.22 -21.88
N SER A 172 -5.74 18.99 -21.78
CA SER A 172 -4.74 19.55 -22.71
C SER A 172 -4.78 18.89 -24.10
N ALA A 173 -5.27 17.66 -24.20
CA ALA A 173 -5.32 16.85 -25.42
C ALA A 173 -6.48 17.21 -26.36
N GLY A 174 -7.37 18.09 -25.98
CA GLY A 174 -8.50 18.56 -26.83
C GLY A 174 -8.12 19.26 -28.12
N GLY A 175 -6.84 19.36 -28.46
CA GLY A 175 -6.28 19.86 -29.74
C GLY A 175 -5.61 18.74 -30.55
N GLY A 176 -6.41 17.92 -31.19
CA GLY A 176 -6.09 16.77 -32.03
C GLY A 176 -4.67 16.66 -32.58
N GLY A 177 -3.92 15.69 -32.12
CA GLY A 177 -2.63 15.27 -32.66
C GLY A 177 -2.06 14.08 -31.89
N ASP A 178 -1.35 13.22 -32.59
CA ASP A 178 -0.72 11.97 -32.13
C ASP A 178 0.30 12.12 -30.96
N HIS A 179 0.41 13.30 -30.36
CA HIS A 179 1.36 13.68 -29.31
C HIS A 179 0.72 14.25 -28.04
N ALA A 180 -0.50 13.82 -27.73
CA ALA A 180 -1.33 14.34 -26.64
C ALA A 180 -0.88 13.98 -25.20
N HIS A 181 0.39 13.70 -24.98
CA HIS A 181 0.94 13.42 -23.65
C HIS A 181 1.70 14.61 -23.02
N HIS A 182 1.36 15.84 -23.36
CA HIS A 182 2.09 17.03 -22.93
C HIS A 182 1.58 17.70 -21.65
N GLY A 183 0.49 17.21 -21.04
CA GLY A 183 0.04 17.65 -19.73
C GLY A 183 0.79 16.92 -18.60
N ALA A 184 1.05 17.60 -17.49
CA ALA A 184 1.58 16.96 -16.29
C ALA A 184 0.44 16.27 -15.53
N MET A 185 0.66 15.03 -15.05
CA MET A 185 -0.20 14.45 -14.05
C MET A 185 -0.16 15.28 -12.77
N THR A 186 -1.28 15.38 -12.08
CA THR A 186 -1.38 16.11 -10.82
C THR A 186 -1.45 15.14 -9.65
N LEU A 187 -0.83 15.50 -8.53
CA LEU A 187 -0.99 14.76 -7.29
C LEU A 187 -2.31 15.20 -6.64
N ARG A 188 -3.15 14.22 -6.29
CA ARG A 188 -4.42 14.44 -5.59
C ARG A 188 -4.52 13.59 -4.36
N SER A 189 -5.36 14.03 -3.42
CA SER A 189 -5.62 13.30 -2.18
C SER A 189 -7.06 13.44 -1.72
N ALA A 190 -7.49 12.46 -0.95
CA ALA A 190 -8.78 12.46 -0.25
C ALA A 190 -8.66 11.62 1.03
N TYR A 191 -9.65 11.73 1.90
CA TYR A 191 -9.84 10.86 3.05
C TYR A 191 -11.17 10.13 2.94
N VAL A 192 -11.23 8.93 3.46
CA VAL A 192 -12.48 8.19 3.66
C VAL A 192 -12.56 7.73 5.11
N ASP A 193 -13.74 7.86 5.71
CA ASP A 193 -14.02 7.37 7.06
C ASP A 193 -14.62 5.96 7.06
N ALA A 194 -14.83 5.40 8.25
CA ALA A 194 -15.41 4.07 8.42
C ALA A 194 -16.87 3.95 7.94
N GLN A 195 -17.54 5.06 7.70
CA GLN A 195 -18.89 5.12 7.12
C GLN A 195 -18.86 5.21 5.59
N GLY A 196 -17.66 5.23 5.00
CA GLY A 196 -17.47 5.37 3.55
C GLY A 196 -17.67 6.80 3.04
N GLN A 197 -17.66 7.80 3.93
CA GLN A 197 -17.79 9.20 3.53
C GLN A 197 -16.43 9.72 3.03
N LEU A 198 -16.40 10.09 1.76
CA LEU A 198 -15.23 10.72 1.15
C LEU A 198 -15.20 12.22 1.47
N SER A 199 -14.03 12.73 1.83
CA SER A 199 -13.77 14.17 1.83
C SER A 199 -13.74 14.73 0.41
N SER A 200 -13.77 16.06 0.28
CA SER A 200 -13.45 16.70 -1.00
C SER A 200 -12.00 16.37 -1.42
N GLU A 201 -11.83 16.18 -2.72
CA GLU A 201 -10.48 16.05 -3.31
C GLU A 201 -9.65 17.31 -3.01
N GLN A 202 -8.36 17.11 -2.76
CA GLN A 202 -7.35 18.16 -2.64
C GLN A 202 -6.29 17.96 -3.74
N GLN A 203 -5.74 19.06 -4.24
CA GLN A 203 -4.61 19.07 -5.18
C GLN A 203 -3.42 19.72 -4.51
#